data_0acb99ff4c128c53910da2de4eb24c32
#
_entry.id   0acb99ff4c128c53910da2de4eb24c32
#
_cell.length_a   1.000
_cell.length_b   1.000
_cell.length_c   1.000
_cell.angle_alpha   90.00
_cell.angle_beta   90.00
_cell.angle_gamma   90.00
#
_symmetry.space_group_name_H-M   'P 1'
#
loop_
_entity.id
_entity.type
_entity.pdbx_description
1 polymer ?
#
loop_
_entity_poly.entity_id
_entity_poly.type
_entity_poly.pdbx_seq_one_letter_code
_entity_poly.pdbx_strand_id
1 'polypeptide(L)'
;MNISDNKATLSFSDGSTPIEMPIYKGTVGPDVIDIRKLYAQTGKFTYDPGFMSTAACNSSITYIDGDKGELLYRGYPIEQLAVNCDFLETCYLLLNGELPTAAENKKFSDTVTKHTMVHEQMQFFFRGFRRDAHPMSVLVGTVGALASFYHDSLDINDPHHREVSAIRLIAKMPTLVAMSYKYSVGQPFVYPRNDLSYSANFMRMMFSNPCEEYVVNPVLVRALDRILILHADHEQNASTSTVRLAGSSGANPFACIAAGIACLWGPAHGGANEAALNMLKEIGTVDNIPEFIAKVKDKNSGVKLMGFGHRVYKNFDPRAKLMRETCHEVLQELGLQDDPLFKLAMALEKIALEDEYFVTRKLYPNVDFYSGIVQSALGIPVSLFTGIFAMARTIGWIAQWNEMISDSEQKIGRPRQLFIGSTTRDVKPLDQR
;
A
#
# COMPACT_ATOMS: atom_id res chain seq x y z
N MET A 1 18.22 -18.72 3.11
CA MET A 1 19.07 -17.96 2.14
C MET A 1 20.18 -18.88 1.64
N ASN A 2 20.41 -18.93 0.33
CA ASN A 2 21.53 -19.70 -0.23
C ASN A 2 22.77 -18.81 -0.29
N ILE A 3 23.87 -19.28 0.30
CA ILE A 3 25.16 -18.60 0.23
C ILE A 3 25.77 -18.91 -1.15
N SER A 4 26.22 -17.87 -1.85
CA SER A 4 26.98 -18.02 -3.10
C SER A 4 28.42 -18.47 -2.79
N ASP A 5 29.02 -19.23 -3.69
CA ASP A 5 30.47 -19.49 -3.65
C ASP A 5 31.30 -18.23 -3.90
N ASN A 6 30.71 -17.23 -4.57
CA ASN A 6 31.33 -15.93 -4.80
C ASN A 6 31.24 -15.07 -3.55
N LYS A 7 32.25 -14.22 -3.38
CA LYS A 7 32.31 -13.21 -2.30
C LYS A 7 32.57 -11.83 -2.88
N ALA A 8 32.09 -10.81 -2.20
CA ALA A 8 32.48 -9.45 -2.49
C ALA A 8 33.72 -9.08 -1.66
N THR A 9 34.71 -8.47 -2.28
CA THR A 9 35.92 -7.97 -1.60
C THR A 9 35.91 -6.45 -1.57
N LEU A 10 35.97 -5.87 -0.37
CA LEU A 10 36.10 -4.42 -0.17
C LEU A 10 37.54 -4.09 0.22
N SER A 11 38.19 -3.26 -0.56
CA SER A 11 39.56 -2.75 -0.34
C SER A 11 39.54 -1.25 -0.11
N PHE A 12 40.45 -0.75 0.72
CA PHE A 12 40.61 0.65 1.01
C PHE A 12 41.99 1.14 0.50
N SER A 13 42.07 2.39 0.04
CA SER A 13 43.28 2.99 -0.48
C SER A 13 44.35 3.31 0.60
N ASP A 14 43.99 3.17 1.87
CA ASP A 14 44.89 3.35 3.01
C ASP A 14 45.81 2.15 3.27
N GLY A 15 45.73 1.10 2.46
CA GLY A 15 46.50 -0.13 2.58
C GLY A 15 46.02 -1.09 3.66
N SER A 16 44.89 -0.84 4.28
CA SER A 16 44.25 -1.78 5.21
C SER A 16 43.92 -3.11 4.54
N THR A 17 43.89 -4.19 5.33
CA THR A 17 43.58 -5.54 4.81
C THR A 17 42.21 -5.57 4.15
N PRO A 18 42.10 -6.05 2.91
CA PRO A 18 40.81 -6.24 2.26
C PRO A 18 39.91 -7.18 3.08
N ILE A 19 38.62 -6.88 3.09
CA ILE A 19 37.62 -7.72 3.77
C ILE A 19 36.74 -8.44 2.74
N GLU A 20 36.43 -9.70 3.05
CA GLU A 20 35.50 -10.50 2.26
C GLU A 20 34.12 -10.50 2.91
N MET A 21 33.09 -10.28 2.09
CA MET A 21 31.70 -10.26 2.50
C MET A 21 30.93 -11.37 1.76
N PRO A 22 30.08 -12.14 2.45
CA PRO A 22 29.24 -13.14 1.81
C PRO A 22 28.27 -12.50 0.82
N ILE A 23 27.95 -13.26 -0.24
CA ILE A 23 26.87 -12.92 -1.17
C ILE A 23 25.76 -13.96 -0.98
N TYR A 24 24.53 -13.46 -0.80
CA TYR A 24 23.33 -14.30 -0.74
C TYR A 24 22.58 -14.24 -2.06
N LYS A 25 22.09 -15.40 -2.50
CA LYS A 25 21.23 -15.54 -3.67
C LYS A 25 19.78 -15.71 -3.24
N GLY A 26 18.91 -14.92 -3.84
CA GLY A 26 17.46 -15.14 -3.78
C GLY A 26 17.03 -16.32 -4.70
N THR A 27 15.75 -16.66 -4.66
CA THR A 27 15.14 -17.58 -5.63
C THR A 27 15.12 -16.95 -7.02
N VAL A 28 14.84 -15.66 -7.07
CA VAL A 28 14.85 -14.79 -8.26
C VAL A 28 15.38 -13.42 -7.87
N GLY A 29 15.72 -12.59 -8.85
CA GLY A 29 16.19 -11.22 -8.63
C GLY A 29 17.70 -11.11 -8.38
N PRO A 30 18.18 -9.92 -8.01
CA PRO A 30 19.60 -9.67 -7.80
C PRO A 30 20.14 -10.32 -6.52
N ASP A 31 21.42 -10.68 -6.56
CA ASP A 31 22.16 -11.13 -5.38
C ASP A 31 22.38 -9.96 -4.41
N VAL A 32 22.53 -10.26 -3.12
CA VAL A 32 22.79 -9.26 -2.07
C VAL A 32 24.09 -9.51 -1.34
N ILE A 33 24.82 -8.43 -1.01
CA ILE A 33 26.06 -8.47 -0.24
C ILE A 33 25.72 -8.33 1.24
N ASP A 34 26.13 -9.28 2.08
CA ASP A 34 25.93 -9.20 3.53
C ASP A 34 26.93 -8.25 4.20
N ILE A 35 26.47 -7.09 4.59
CA ILE A 35 27.28 -6.05 5.24
C ILE A 35 27.21 -6.05 6.77
N ARG A 36 26.51 -7.02 7.39
CA ARG A 36 26.27 -7.03 8.86
C ARG A 36 27.57 -6.96 9.69
N LYS A 37 28.69 -7.50 9.17
CA LYS A 37 30.00 -7.48 9.84
C LYS A 37 30.90 -6.28 9.45
N LEU A 38 30.48 -5.44 8.51
CA LEU A 38 31.30 -4.36 7.96
C LEU A 38 31.84 -3.43 9.06
N TYR A 39 30.96 -2.95 9.95
CA TYR A 39 31.36 -2.04 11.02
C TYR A 39 32.38 -2.66 11.99
N ALA A 40 32.14 -3.92 12.40
CA ALA A 40 33.01 -4.62 13.33
C ALA A 40 34.43 -4.83 12.75
N GLN A 41 34.54 -4.98 11.43
CA GLN A 41 35.80 -5.23 10.74
C GLN A 41 36.56 -3.94 10.32
N THR A 42 35.82 -2.84 10.08
CA THR A 42 36.40 -1.65 9.47
C THR A 42 36.17 -0.35 10.24
N GLY A 43 35.24 -0.34 11.20
CA GLY A 43 34.75 0.88 11.85
C GLY A 43 33.92 1.80 10.94
N LYS A 44 33.58 1.37 9.73
CA LYS A 44 32.85 2.17 8.74
C LYS A 44 31.42 1.64 8.55
N PHE A 45 30.48 2.56 8.26
CA PHE A 45 29.11 2.25 7.86
C PHE A 45 28.91 2.54 6.37
N THR A 46 27.91 1.91 5.77
CA THR A 46 27.38 2.30 4.46
C THR A 46 26.49 3.53 4.59
N TYR A 47 26.37 4.30 3.51
CA TYR A 47 25.48 5.45 3.41
C TYR A 47 24.55 5.28 2.22
N ASP A 48 23.27 5.00 2.51
CA ASP A 48 22.23 4.77 1.51
C ASP A 48 20.88 5.34 2.02
N PRO A 49 20.68 6.67 1.94
CA PRO A 49 19.42 7.29 2.31
C PRO A 49 18.28 6.79 1.44
N GLY A 50 17.25 6.19 2.06
CA GLY A 50 16.08 5.67 1.35
C GLY A 50 16.26 4.25 0.83
N PHE A 51 17.33 3.54 1.19
CA PHE A 51 17.54 2.10 0.91
C PHE A 51 17.51 1.74 -0.58
N MET A 52 18.06 2.59 -1.45
CA MET A 52 18.04 2.41 -2.90
C MET A 52 18.84 1.19 -3.37
N SER A 53 19.85 0.81 -2.60
CA SER A 53 20.75 -0.33 -2.88
C SER A 53 20.91 -1.26 -1.68
N THR A 54 19.95 -1.25 -0.76
CA THR A 54 20.03 -2.01 0.49
C THR A 54 18.79 -2.90 0.68
N ALA A 55 18.99 -4.21 0.65
CA ALA A 55 17.95 -5.16 1.07
C ALA A 55 17.84 -5.12 2.62
N ALA A 56 16.70 -4.71 3.13
CA ALA A 56 16.44 -4.59 4.57
C ALA A 56 16.00 -5.92 5.23
N CYS A 57 15.55 -6.88 4.43
CA CYS A 57 15.07 -8.20 4.87
C CYS A 57 15.09 -9.20 3.73
N ASN A 58 14.90 -10.47 4.06
CA ASN A 58 14.43 -11.49 3.13
C ASN A 58 12.90 -11.61 3.25
N SER A 59 12.23 -11.92 2.14
CA SER A 59 10.79 -12.14 2.10
C SER A 59 10.44 -13.16 1.02
N SER A 60 9.38 -13.92 1.26
CA SER A 60 8.79 -14.87 0.32
C SER A 60 7.41 -14.41 -0.17
N ILE A 61 7.00 -13.18 0.14
CA ILE A 61 5.62 -12.70 -0.07
C ILE A 61 5.44 -12.13 -1.47
N THR A 62 6.26 -11.15 -1.83
CA THR A 62 6.10 -10.42 -3.09
C THR A 62 7.45 -10.28 -3.79
N TYR A 63 7.44 -10.50 -5.09
CA TYR A 63 8.58 -10.22 -5.97
C TYR A 63 8.19 -9.23 -7.06
N ILE A 64 9.07 -8.28 -7.33
CA ILE A 64 8.91 -7.30 -8.40
C ILE A 64 10.15 -7.28 -9.30
N ASP A 65 9.94 -7.45 -10.60
CA ASP A 65 10.94 -7.14 -11.62
C ASP A 65 10.50 -5.88 -12.38
N GLY A 66 11.08 -4.75 -12.00
CA GLY A 66 10.72 -3.46 -12.59
C GLY A 66 11.14 -3.32 -14.06
N ASP A 67 12.17 -4.03 -14.50
CA ASP A 67 12.65 -4.00 -15.89
C ASP A 67 11.73 -4.82 -16.81
N LYS A 68 11.24 -5.97 -16.33
CA LYS A 68 10.28 -6.82 -17.05
C LYS A 68 8.83 -6.38 -16.90
N GLY A 69 8.51 -5.59 -15.85
CA GLY A 69 7.13 -5.26 -15.50
C GLY A 69 6.39 -6.46 -14.92
N GLU A 70 7.04 -7.21 -14.03
CA GLU A 70 6.50 -8.41 -13.38
C GLU A 70 6.20 -8.13 -11.91
N LEU A 71 5.06 -8.60 -11.43
CA LEU A 71 4.67 -8.57 -10.02
C LEU A 71 4.08 -9.93 -9.65
N LEU A 72 4.70 -10.59 -8.67
CA LEU A 72 4.27 -11.90 -8.18
C LEU A 72 3.87 -11.82 -6.71
N TYR A 73 2.72 -12.40 -6.35
CA TYR A 73 2.37 -12.71 -4.95
C TYR A 73 2.58 -14.19 -4.71
N ARG A 74 3.51 -14.54 -3.82
CA ARG A 74 3.87 -15.94 -3.53
C ARG A 74 4.18 -16.76 -4.80
N GLY A 75 4.71 -16.11 -5.83
CA GLY A 75 5.03 -16.73 -7.13
C GLY A 75 3.90 -16.70 -8.16
N TYR A 76 2.68 -16.27 -7.79
CA TYR A 76 1.57 -16.15 -8.73
C TYR A 76 1.56 -14.76 -9.39
N PRO A 77 1.46 -14.67 -10.74
CA PRO A 77 1.36 -13.40 -11.43
C PRO A 77 0.11 -12.60 -11.02
N ILE A 78 0.31 -11.31 -10.75
CA ILE A 78 -0.76 -10.44 -10.24
C ILE A 78 -1.98 -10.36 -11.17
N GLU A 79 -1.76 -10.35 -12.46
CA GLU A 79 -2.82 -10.32 -13.47
C GLU A 79 -3.68 -11.59 -13.45
N GLN A 80 -3.08 -12.76 -13.14
CA GLN A 80 -3.83 -14.01 -13.01
C GLN A 80 -4.67 -14.02 -11.72
N LEU A 81 -4.11 -13.55 -10.62
CA LEU A 81 -4.84 -13.43 -9.35
C LEU A 81 -6.04 -12.48 -9.50
N ALA A 82 -5.83 -11.30 -10.07
CA ALA A 82 -6.89 -10.32 -10.21
C ALA A 82 -8.00 -10.71 -11.21
N VAL A 83 -7.74 -11.68 -12.10
CA VAL A 83 -8.76 -12.24 -13.00
C VAL A 83 -9.51 -13.43 -12.38
N ASN A 84 -8.79 -14.32 -11.69
CA ASN A 84 -9.32 -15.63 -11.30
C ASN A 84 -9.70 -15.75 -9.81
N CYS A 85 -9.22 -14.85 -8.94
CA CYS A 85 -9.47 -14.89 -7.50
C CYS A 85 -10.36 -13.73 -7.05
N ASP A 86 -10.95 -13.87 -5.86
CA ASP A 86 -11.48 -12.75 -5.09
C ASP A 86 -10.43 -12.20 -4.12
N PHE A 87 -10.76 -11.11 -3.42
CA PHE A 87 -9.82 -10.48 -2.49
C PHE A 87 -9.49 -11.37 -1.29
N LEU A 88 -10.44 -12.16 -0.77
CA LEU A 88 -10.21 -13.03 0.38
C LEU A 88 -9.32 -14.23 0.02
N GLU A 89 -9.43 -14.78 -1.19
CA GLU A 89 -8.49 -15.79 -1.70
C GLU A 89 -7.06 -15.23 -1.76
N THR A 90 -6.92 -13.98 -2.21
CA THR A 90 -5.62 -13.29 -2.21
C THR A 90 -5.11 -13.03 -0.79
N CYS A 91 -5.99 -12.66 0.15
CA CYS A 91 -5.62 -12.54 1.56
C CYS A 91 -5.11 -13.86 2.14
N TYR A 92 -5.79 -14.95 1.85
CA TYR A 92 -5.37 -16.27 2.27
C TYR A 92 -3.99 -16.65 1.72
N LEU A 93 -3.79 -16.43 0.42
CA LEU A 93 -2.50 -16.68 -0.26
C LEU A 93 -1.35 -15.93 0.42
N LEU A 94 -1.51 -14.63 0.65
CA LEU A 94 -0.45 -13.79 1.23
C LEU A 94 -0.10 -14.22 2.66
N LEU A 95 -1.09 -14.64 3.46
CA LEU A 95 -0.89 -15.12 4.83
C LEU A 95 -0.27 -16.52 4.90
N ASN A 96 -0.78 -17.45 4.08
CA ASN A 96 -0.50 -18.87 4.22
C ASN A 96 0.52 -19.40 3.21
N GLY A 97 0.83 -18.63 2.14
CA GLY A 97 1.86 -18.97 1.17
C GLY A 97 1.39 -19.77 -0.04
N GLU A 98 0.13 -20.26 -0.04
CA GLU A 98 -0.48 -21.01 -1.13
C GLU A 98 -1.94 -20.62 -1.31
N LEU A 99 -2.49 -20.79 -2.51
CA LEU A 99 -3.91 -20.55 -2.77
C LEU A 99 -4.79 -21.55 -1.98
N PRO A 100 -5.94 -21.11 -1.46
CA PRO A 100 -6.81 -21.97 -0.68
C PRO A 100 -7.50 -23.01 -1.56
N THR A 101 -7.68 -24.20 -1.03
CA THR A 101 -8.72 -25.13 -1.52
C THR A 101 -10.11 -24.53 -1.30
N ALA A 102 -11.14 -25.05 -1.97
CA ALA A 102 -12.52 -24.60 -1.78
C ALA A 102 -12.98 -24.68 -0.30
N ALA A 103 -12.55 -25.71 0.44
CA ALA A 103 -12.89 -25.87 1.84
C ALA A 103 -12.16 -24.84 2.74
N GLU A 104 -10.89 -24.57 2.48
CA GLU A 104 -10.11 -23.57 3.19
C GLU A 104 -10.60 -22.15 2.90
N ASN A 105 -10.92 -21.84 1.63
CA ASN A 105 -11.49 -20.55 1.25
C ASN A 105 -12.81 -20.31 1.97
N LYS A 106 -13.72 -21.32 1.98
CA LYS A 106 -14.97 -21.21 2.70
C LYS A 106 -14.75 -20.95 4.20
N LYS A 107 -13.88 -21.72 4.84
CA LYS A 107 -13.55 -21.55 6.26
C LYS A 107 -12.97 -20.18 6.57
N PHE A 108 -12.04 -19.71 5.75
CA PHE A 108 -11.39 -18.40 5.92
C PHE A 108 -12.40 -17.26 5.74
N SER A 109 -13.18 -17.30 4.65
CA SER A 109 -14.19 -16.30 4.35
C SER A 109 -15.27 -16.23 5.43
N ASP A 110 -15.78 -17.39 5.89
CA ASP A 110 -16.75 -17.46 7.00
C ASP A 110 -16.17 -16.86 8.29
N THR A 111 -14.86 -17.06 8.54
CA THR A 111 -14.19 -16.53 9.72
C THR A 111 -14.04 -15.02 9.62
N VAL A 112 -13.56 -14.49 8.49
CA VAL A 112 -13.45 -13.04 8.26
C VAL A 112 -14.81 -12.37 8.39
N THR A 113 -15.83 -12.93 7.75
CA THR A 113 -17.21 -12.40 7.75
C THR A 113 -17.78 -12.25 9.17
N LYS A 114 -17.51 -13.21 10.05
CA LYS A 114 -17.96 -13.16 11.46
C LYS A 114 -17.18 -12.15 12.33
N HIS A 115 -16.10 -11.55 11.83
CA HIS A 115 -15.27 -10.59 12.57
C HIS A 115 -15.40 -9.14 12.06
N THR A 116 -16.31 -8.87 11.12
CA THR A 116 -16.45 -7.55 10.46
C THR A 116 -16.98 -6.44 11.37
N MET A 117 -17.81 -6.77 12.38
CA MET A 117 -18.28 -5.79 13.35
C MET A 117 -17.13 -5.25 14.21
N VAL A 118 -17.13 -3.95 14.44
CA VAL A 118 -16.29 -3.30 15.46
C VAL A 118 -17.05 -3.19 16.78
N HIS A 119 -16.32 -2.99 17.88
CA HIS A 119 -16.93 -2.78 19.19
C HIS A 119 -17.81 -1.52 19.17
N GLU A 120 -19.01 -1.59 19.75
CA GLU A 120 -19.98 -0.47 19.75
C GLU A 120 -19.40 0.85 20.27
N GLN A 121 -18.52 0.81 21.25
CA GLN A 121 -17.85 2.01 21.76
C GLN A 121 -16.94 2.72 20.73
N MET A 122 -16.58 2.07 19.63
CA MET A 122 -15.88 2.75 18.54
C MET A 122 -16.70 3.93 17.98
N GLN A 123 -18.02 3.87 18.03
CA GLN A 123 -18.87 5.00 17.62
C GLN A 123 -18.60 6.26 18.44
N PHE A 124 -18.35 6.12 19.75
CA PHE A 124 -18.00 7.26 20.60
C PHE A 124 -16.59 7.78 20.29
N PHE A 125 -15.67 6.89 19.91
CA PHE A 125 -14.35 7.29 19.50
C PHE A 125 -14.40 8.13 18.20
N PHE A 126 -15.23 7.74 17.23
CA PHE A 126 -15.47 8.53 16.02
C PHE A 126 -16.02 9.93 16.35
N ARG A 127 -16.89 10.07 17.35
CA ARG A 127 -17.44 11.37 17.77
C ARG A 127 -16.40 12.33 18.37
N GLY A 128 -15.22 11.84 18.72
CA GLY A 128 -14.09 12.66 19.14
C GLY A 128 -13.35 13.37 18.01
N PHE A 129 -13.56 12.94 16.76
CA PHE A 129 -12.97 13.61 15.60
C PHE A 129 -13.86 14.76 15.10
N ARG A 130 -13.27 15.72 14.42
CA ARG A 130 -14.03 16.69 13.64
C ARG A 130 -14.65 15.99 12.42
N ARG A 131 -15.82 16.41 11.99
CA ARG A 131 -16.51 15.83 10.82
C ARG A 131 -15.75 16.06 9.50
N ASP A 132 -15.00 17.17 9.42
CA ASP A 132 -14.14 17.52 8.28
C ASP A 132 -12.71 16.96 8.42
N ALA A 133 -12.44 16.09 9.40
CA ALA A 133 -11.16 15.41 9.52
C ALA A 133 -10.88 14.52 8.30
N HIS A 134 -9.64 14.55 7.83
CA HIS A 134 -9.22 13.68 6.72
C HIS A 134 -9.39 12.20 7.12
N PRO A 135 -10.01 11.35 6.26
CA PRO A 135 -10.26 9.95 6.58
C PRO A 135 -9.02 9.18 7.04
N MET A 136 -7.85 9.47 6.48
CA MET A 136 -6.61 8.82 6.89
C MET A 136 -6.22 9.13 8.33
N SER A 137 -6.45 10.37 8.83
CA SER A 137 -6.20 10.68 10.24
C SER A 137 -7.14 9.91 11.16
N VAL A 138 -8.39 9.76 10.75
CA VAL A 138 -9.38 8.95 11.47
C VAL A 138 -8.96 7.48 11.49
N LEU A 139 -8.49 6.93 10.37
CA LEU A 139 -8.04 5.54 10.28
C LEU A 139 -6.80 5.28 11.14
N VAL A 140 -5.81 6.18 11.17
CA VAL A 140 -4.64 6.05 12.07
C VAL A 140 -5.10 5.91 13.53
N GLY A 141 -6.02 6.77 13.95
CA GLY A 141 -6.54 6.74 15.34
C GLY A 141 -7.37 5.49 15.63
N THR A 142 -8.32 5.15 14.75
CA THR A 142 -9.27 4.06 14.98
C THR A 142 -8.61 2.68 14.90
N VAL A 143 -7.67 2.46 13.97
CA VAL A 143 -6.93 1.20 13.87
C VAL A 143 -6.02 1.01 15.07
N GLY A 144 -5.30 2.07 15.51
CA GLY A 144 -4.50 2.01 16.73
C GLY A 144 -5.34 1.71 17.98
N ALA A 145 -6.54 2.28 18.06
CA ALA A 145 -7.47 2.06 19.17
C ALA A 145 -8.00 0.61 19.25
N LEU A 146 -7.98 -0.16 18.16
CA LEU A 146 -8.42 -1.58 18.16
C LEU A 146 -7.67 -2.40 19.23
N ALA A 147 -6.41 -2.10 19.49
CA ALA A 147 -5.63 -2.78 20.53
C ALA A 147 -6.28 -2.68 21.93
N SER A 148 -7.00 -1.57 22.20
CA SER A 148 -7.70 -1.38 23.46
C SER A 148 -9.00 -2.17 23.59
N PHE A 149 -9.57 -2.61 22.47
CA PHE A 149 -10.81 -3.41 22.43
C PHE A 149 -10.54 -4.92 22.29
N TYR A 150 -9.36 -5.30 21.77
CA TYR A 150 -9.01 -6.68 21.42
C TYR A 150 -7.68 -7.11 22.08
N HIS A 151 -7.51 -6.74 23.36
CA HIS A 151 -6.30 -7.05 24.13
C HIS A 151 -6.09 -8.54 24.42
N ASP A 152 -7.08 -9.36 24.14
CA ASP A 152 -7.05 -10.83 24.26
C ASP A 152 -6.21 -11.55 23.19
N SER A 153 -5.68 -10.81 22.21
CA SER A 153 -4.89 -11.37 21.10
C SER A 153 -3.62 -10.54 20.78
N LEU A 154 -3.00 -9.94 21.78
CA LEU A 154 -1.85 -9.06 21.59
C LEU A 154 -0.48 -9.72 21.82
N ASP A 155 -0.43 -10.96 22.33
CA ASP A 155 0.85 -11.66 22.46
C ASP A 155 1.38 -12.07 21.08
N ILE A 156 2.39 -11.34 20.63
CA ILE A 156 3.02 -11.56 19.32
C ILE A 156 3.81 -12.87 19.24
N ASN A 157 4.15 -13.50 20.38
CA ASN A 157 4.87 -14.78 20.43
C ASN A 157 3.91 -15.95 20.24
N ASP A 158 2.61 -15.78 20.53
CA ASP A 158 1.59 -16.80 20.30
C ASP A 158 1.11 -16.75 18.83
N PRO A 159 1.34 -17.81 18.03
CA PRO A 159 0.87 -17.90 16.65
C PRO A 159 -0.65 -17.74 16.51
N HIS A 160 -1.43 -18.22 17.47
CA HIS A 160 -2.88 -18.07 17.46
C HIS A 160 -3.32 -16.62 17.65
N HIS A 161 -2.67 -15.89 18.58
CA HIS A 161 -2.93 -14.45 18.74
C HIS A 161 -2.59 -13.65 17.48
N ARG A 162 -1.50 -14.02 16.78
CA ARG A 162 -1.16 -13.40 15.50
C ARG A 162 -2.21 -13.67 14.43
N GLU A 163 -2.69 -14.90 14.32
CA GLU A 163 -3.77 -15.28 13.40
C GLU A 163 -5.06 -14.52 13.68
N VAL A 164 -5.52 -14.51 14.94
CA VAL A 164 -6.74 -13.80 15.37
C VAL A 164 -6.63 -12.30 15.09
N SER A 165 -5.50 -11.69 15.37
CA SER A 165 -5.27 -10.27 15.10
C SER A 165 -5.24 -9.96 13.61
N ALA A 166 -4.67 -10.85 12.79
CA ALA A 166 -4.68 -10.73 11.33
C ALA A 166 -6.12 -10.76 10.79
N ILE A 167 -6.91 -11.75 11.21
CA ILE A 167 -8.34 -11.86 10.83
C ILE A 167 -9.11 -10.61 11.25
N ARG A 168 -8.93 -10.13 12.49
CA ARG A 168 -9.60 -8.92 12.99
C ARG A 168 -9.26 -7.68 12.17
N LEU A 169 -8.00 -7.50 11.79
CA LEU A 169 -7.56 -6.36 10.99
C LEU A 169 -8.16 -6.42 9.58
N ILE A 170 -8.07 -7.55 8.90
CA ILE A 170 -8.66 -7.74 7.56
C ILE A 170 -10.18 -7.47 7.61
N ALA A 171 -10.88 -8.09 8.57
CA ALA A 171 -12.33 -8.03 8.67
C ALA A 171 -12.87 -6.64 9.01
N LYS A 172 -12.17 -5.89 9.87
CA LYS A 172 -12.66 -4.61 10.41
C LYS A 172 -12.27 -3.39 9.59
N MET A 173 -11.25 -3.48 8.74
CA MET A 173 -10.84 -2.35 7.90
C MET A 173 -11.97 -1.81 7.02
N PRO A 174 -12.76 -2.60 6.28
CA PRO A 174 -13.89 -2.07 5.51
C PRO A 174 -14.90 -1.32 6.36
N THR A 175 -15.19 -1.84 7.56
CA THR A 175 -16.13 -1.21 8.49
C THR A 175 -15.61 0.14 8.98
N LEU A 176 -14.34 0.24 9.35
CA LEU A 176 -13.71 1.49 9.80
C LEU A 176 -13.64 2.53 8.69
N VAL A 177 -13.30 2.12 7.46
CA VAL A 177 -13.27 3.00 6.27
C VAL A 177 -14.67 3.53 5.96
N ALA A 178 -15.68 2.66 5.94
CA ALA A 178 -17.06 3.05 5.70
C ALA A 178 -17.61 3.95 6.81
N MET A 179 -17.31 3.66 8.08
CA MET A 179 -17.67 4.52 9.21
C MET A 179 -17.02 5.91 9.12
N SER A 180 -15.75 5.98 8.68
CA SER A 180 -15.08 7.27 8.46
C SER A 180 -15.84 8.13 7.44
N TYR A 181 -16.26 7.54 6.33
CA TYR A 181 -17.08 8.23 5.33
C TYR A 181 -18.44 8.63 5.88
N LYS A 182 -19.20 7.69 6.46
CA LYS A 182 -20.53 7.97 7.03
C LYS A 182 -20.50 9.08 8.07
N TYR A 183 -19.47 9.09 8.92
CA TYR A 183 -19.28 10.15 9.91
C TYR A 183 -19.05 11.51 9.24
N SER A 184 -18.20 11.59 8.21
CA SER A 184 -17.88 12.85 7.53
C SER A 184 -19.10 13.48 6.85
N VAL A 185 -19.98 12.67 6.26
CA VAL A 185 -21.20 13.15 5.60
C VAL A 185 -22.41 13.27 6.55
N GLY A 186 -22.25 12.88 7.81
CA GLY A 186 -23.30 12.99 8.84
C GLY A 186 -24.46 12.02 8.70
N GLN A 187 -24.19 10.87 8.08
CA GLN A 187 -25.14 9.76 7.95
C GLN A 187 -24.94 8.73 9.07
N PRO A 188 -25.97 7.94 9.42
CA PRO A 188 -25.83 6.87 10.39
C PRO A 188 -24.86 5.80 9.89
N PHE A 189 -24.15 5.17 10.84
CA PHE A 189 -23.31 4.03 10.52
C PHE A 189 -24.16 2.85 10.06
N VAL A 190 -23.65 2.12 9.08
CA VAL A 190 -24.30 0.92 8.54
C VAL A 190 -23.51 -0.29 9.00
N TYR A 191 -24.20 -1.23 9.66
CA TYR A 191 -23.58 -2.46 10.14
C TYR A 191 -23.30 -3.43 8.99
N PRO A 192 -22.20 -4.21 9.07
CA PRO A 192 -21.90 -5.23 8.07
C PRO A 192 -22.98 -6.35 8.05
N ARG A 193 -23.07 -7.04 6.92
CA ARG A 193 -23.95 -8.21 6.73
C ARG A 193 -23.10 -9.44 6.41
N ASN A 194 -23.50 -10.59 6.95
CA ASN A 194 -22.76 -11.84 6.78
C ASN A 194 -23.10 -12.60 5.49
N ASP A 195 -24.11 -12.18 4.74
CA ASP A 195 -24.55 -12.76 3.49
C ASP A 195 -23.95 -12.11 2.24
N LEU A 196 -23.12 -11.08 2.42
CA LEU A 196 -22.46 -10.36 1.34
C LEU A 196 -20.96 -10.70 1.28
N SER A 197 -20.40 -10.65 0.05
CA SER A 197 -18.96 -10.72 -0.14
C SER A 197 -18.24 -9.52 0.48
N TYR A 198 -16.93 -9.59 0.64
CA TYR A 198 -16.11 -8.54 1.27
C TYR A 198 -16.33 -7.17 0.62
N SER A 199 -16.18 -7.09 -0.70
CA SER A 199 -16.35 -5.85 -1.46
C SER A 199 -17.81 -5.38 -1.53
N ALA A 200 -18.77 -6.31 -1.67
CA ALA A 200 -20.19 -5.97 -1.65
C ALA A 200 -20.61 -5.41 -0.29
N ASN A 201 -20.13 -5.97 0.79
CA ASN A 201 -20.42 -5.52 2.15
C ASN A 201 -19.83 -4.12 2.42
N PHE A 202 -18.60 -3.88 1.96
CA PHE A 202 -18.01 -2.54 2.03
C PHE A 202 -18.84 -1.50 1.27
N MET A 203 -19.22 -1.78 0.02
CA MET A 203 -20.01 -0.85 -0.78
C MET A 203 -21.37 -0.57 -0.14
N ARG A 204 -22.02 -1.61 0.39
CA ARG A 204 -23.26 -1.44 1.14
C ARG A 204 -23.09 -0.58 2.39
N MET A 205 -22.06 -0.84 3.20
CA MET A 205 -21.80 -0.03 4.40
C MET A 205 -21.52 1.43 4.07
N MET A 206 -20.90 1.67 2.92
CA MET A 206 -20.55 3.02 2.48
C MET A 206 -21.73 3.77 1.89
N PHE A 207 -22.54 3.15 1.02
CA PHE A 207 -23.51 3.86 0.19
C PHE A 207 -24.97 3.68 0.61
N SER A 208 -25.32 2.60 1.35
CA SER A 208 -26.71 2.44 1.77
C SER A 208 -27.14 3.53 2.77
N ASN A 209 -28.42 3.84 2.76
CA ASN A 209 -29.07 4.69 3.74
C ASN A 209 -30.32 4.01 4.31
N PRO A 210 -30.83 4.39 5.49
CA PRO A 210 -31.95 3.73 6.13
C PRO A 210 -33.30 3.87 5.40
N CYS A 211 -33.35 4.76 4.40
CA CYS A 211 -34.62 5.11 3.75
C CYS A 211 -34.97 4.23 2.53
N GLU A 212 -33.97 3.49 2.03
CA GLU A 212 -34.12 2.66 0.83
C GLU A 212 -33.20 1.43 0.87
N GLU A 213 -33.54 0.41 0.09
CA GLU A 213 -32.72 -0.77 -0.04
C GLU A 213 -31.54 -0.51 -0.97
N TYR A 214 -30.34 -0.90 -0.55
CA TYR A 214 -29.14 -0.82 -1.38
C TYR A 214 -29.03 -2.06 -2.27
N VAL A 215 -29.08 -1.86 -3.57
CA VAL A 215 -28.90 -2.94 -4.56
C VAL A 215 -27.41 -3.05 -4.93
N VAL A 216 -26.85 -4.21 -4.68
CA VAL A 216 -25.45 -4.51 -5.00
C VAL A 216 -25.30 -4.72 -6.51
N ASN A 217 -24.43 -3.92 -7.15
CA ASN A 217 -24.10 -4.11 -8.56
C ASN A 217 -22.85 -5.00 -8.69
N PRO A 218 -22.94 -6.18 -9.31
CA PRO A 218 -21.85 -7.15 -9.38
C PRO A 218 -20.64 -6.65 -10.19
N VAL A 219 -20.82 -5.81 -11.19
CA VAL A 219 -19.73 -5.22 -11.99
C VAL A 219 -18.88 -4.28 -11.12
N LEU A 220 -19.57 -3.44 -10.33
CA LEU A 220 -18.90 -2.50 -9.42
C LEU A 220 -18.18 -3.22 -8.28
N VAL A 221 -18.80 -4.28 -7.74
CA VAL A 221 -18.18 -5.15 -6.72
C VAL A 221 -16.91 -5.79 -7.27
N ARG A 222 -16.96 -6.35 -8.48
CA ARG A 222 -15.79 -6.96 -9.13
C ARG A 222 -14.69 -5.94 -9.39
N ALA A 223 -15.04 -4.72 -9.80
CA ALA A 223 -14.08 -3.64 -9.98
C ALA A 223 -13.36 -3.28 -8.68
N LEU A 224 -14.09 -3.16 -7.57
CA LEU A 224 -13.50 -2.93 -6.26
C LEU A 224 -12.59 -4.09 -5.83
N ASP A 225 -13.02 -5.33 -6.01
CA ASP A 225 -12.23 -6.53 -5.71
C ASP A 225 -10.88 -6.51 -6.45
N ARG A 226 -10.89 -6.19 -7.74
CA ARG A 226 -9.67 -6.04 -8.55
C ARG A 226 -8.78 -4.93 -8.00
N ILE A 227 -9.33 -3.76 -7.62
CA ILE A 227 -8.56 -2.69 -6.96
C ILE A 227 -7.88 -3.23 -5.69
N LEU A 228 -8.61 -3.95 -4.84
CA LEU A 228 -8.07 -4.47 -3.60
C LEU A 228 -6.94 -5.48 -3.85
N ILE A 229 -7.11 -6.42 -4.78
CA ILE A 229 -6.08 -7.41 -5.13
C ILE A 229 -4.82 -6.72 -5.66
N LEU A 230 -4.96 -5.79 -6.61
CA LEU A 230 -3.84 -5.10 -7.25
C LEU A 230 -3.04 -4.19 -6.31
N HIS A 231 -3.62 -3.85 -5.15
CA HIS A 231 -2.97 -3.00 -4.14
C HIS A 231 -2.60 -3.75 -2.85
N ALA A 232 -2.86 -5.08 -2.77
CA ALA A 232 -2.73 -5.86 -1.54
C ALA A 232 -1.30 -5.85 -0.96
N ASP A 233 -0.25 -5.99 -1.78
CA ASP A 233 1.14 -5.83 -1.36
C ASP A 233 2.02 -5.24 -2.48
N HIS A 234 3.20 -4.73 -2.12
CA HIS A 234 4.18 -4.20 -3.09
C HIS A 234 5.57 -4.14 -2.47
N GLU A 235 6.11 -5.29 -2.02
CA GLU A 235 7.43 -5.44 -1.38
C GLU A 235 7.68 -4.45 -0.21
N GLN A 236 8.94 -3.99 -0.09
CA GLN A 236 9.41 -3.06 0.94
C GLN A 236 9.15 -1.59 0.54
N ASN A 237 7.92 -1.25 0.13
CA ASN A 237 7.52 0.14 0.02
C ASN A 237 7.59 0.86 1.39
N ALA A 238 7.49 2.19 1.39
CA ALA A 238 7.70 2.99 2.60
C ALA A 238 6.80 2.58 3.77
N SER A 239 5.51 2.30 3.53
CA SER A 239 4.59 1.90 4.60
C SER A 239 4.83 0.46 5.10
N THR A 240 5.18 -0.47 4.22
CA THR A 240 5.56 -1.84 4.60
C THR A 240 6.84 -1.84 5.45
N SER A 241 7.86 -1.08 5.04
CA SER A 241 9.09 -0.90 5.81
C SER A 241 8.82 -0.25 7.18
N THR A 242 7.87 0.71 7.24
CA THR A 242 7.44 1.33 8.50
C THR A 242 6.76 0.32 9.42
N VAL A 243 5.88 -0.54 8.90
CA VAL A 243 5.24 -1.63 9.67
C VAL A 243 6.28 -2.60 10.23
N ARG A 244 7.24 -3.03 9.40
CA ARG A 244 8.32 -3.91 9.84
C ARG A 244 9.22 -3.21 10.85
N LEU A 245 9.56 -1.94 10.65
CA LEU A 245 10.37 -1.18 11.61
C LEU A 245 9.66 -1.04 12.96
N ALA A 246 8.38 -0.65 12.98
CA ALA A 246 7.58 -0.57 14.20
C ALA A 246 7.49 -1.94 14.89
N GLY A 247 7.16 -2.99 14.15
CA GLY A 247 7.05 -4.36 14.64
C GLY A 247 8.35 -4.92 15.17
N SER A 248 9.51 -4.47 14.67
CA SER A 248 10.83 -4.91 15.13
C SER A 248 11.09 -4.62 16.61
N SER A 249 10.35 -3.71 17.20
CA SER A 249 10.38 -3.41 18.64
C SER A 249 9.53 -4.37 19.50
N GLY A 250 8.82 -5.31 18.89
CA GLY A 250 7.84 -6.16 19.57
C GLY A 250 6.45 -5.52 19.71
N ALA A 251 6.17 -4.45 18.98
CA ALA A 251 4.87 -3.80 19.00
C ALA A 251 3.76 -4.69 18.42
N ASN A 252 2.55 -4.60 19.00
CA ASN A 252 1.40 -5.36 18.54
C ASN A 252 0.97 -4.97 17.12
N PRO A 253 0.29 -5.86 16.37
CA PRO A 253 -0.01 -5.62 14.96
C PRO A 253 -0.92 -4.41 14.73
N PHE A 254 -1.87 -4.10 15.62
CA PHE A 254 -2.75 -2.93 15.43
C PHE A 254 -1.96 -1.61 15.44
N ALA A 255 -1.01 -1.48 16.36
CA ALA A 255 -0.11 -0.33 16.42
C ALA A 255 0.80 -0.23 15.19
N CYS A 256 1.33 -1.38 14.73
CA CYS A 256 2.19 -1.44 13.53
C CYS A 256 1.42 -1.04 12.27
N ILE A 257 0.18 -1.53 12.11
CA ILE A 257 -0.67 -1.19 10.97
C ILE A 257 -1.08 0.30 11.02
N ALA A 258 -1.38 0.86 12.18
CA ALA A 258 -1.61 2.29 12.32
C ALA A 258 -0.40 3.12 11.87
N ALA A 259 0.83 2.70 12.20
CA ALA A 259 2.05 3.33 11.69
C ALA A 259 2.18 3.21 10.16
N GLY A 260 1.83 2.06 9.59
CA GLY A 260 1.77 1.85 8.14
C GLY A 260 0.76 2.80 7.47
N ILE A 261 -0.43 2.96 8.04
CA ILE A 261 -1.46 3.89 7.56
C ILE A 261 -0.94 5.34 7.61
N ALA A 262 -0.28 5.73 8.70
CA ALA A 262 0.30 7.06 8.84
C ALA A 262 1.37 7.34 7.75
N CYS A 263 2.22 6.36 7.45
CA CYS A 263 3.20 6.46 6.38
C CYS A 263 2.54 6.50 4.99
N LEU A 264 1.50 5.68 4.77
CA LEU A 264 0.77 5.65 3.50
C LEU A 264 0.09 6.98 3.19
N TRP A 265 -0.35 7.71 4.19
CA TRP A 265 -0.99 9.04 4.04
C TRP A 265 -0.05 10.10 3.44
N GLY A 266 1.24 9.90 3.50
CA GLY A 266 2.21 10.86 2.93
C GLY A 266 2.03 11.08 1.43
N PRO A 267 2.13 12.34 0.94
CA PRO A 267 1.90 12.67 -0.48
C PRO A 267 2.93 12.02 -1.43
N ALA A 268 4.07 11.60 -0.92
CA ALA A 268 5.09 10.89 -1.69
C ALA A 268 4.84 9.37 -1.78
N HIS A 269 3.75 8.85 -1.17
CA HIS A 269 3.44 7.43 -1.14
C HIS A 269 2.00 7.14 -1.60
N GLY A 270 1.00 7.13 -0.71
CA GLY A 270 -0.36 6.70 -1.05
C GLY A 270 -1.25 7.75 -1.72
N GLY A 271 -0.80 8.99 -1.85
CA GLY A 271 -1.58 10.08 -2.45
C GLY A 271 -1.54 10.16 -3.98
N ALA A 272 -0.97 9.16 -4.68
CA ALA A 272 -0.73 9.25 -6.13
C ALA A 272 -2.03 9.23 -6.95
N ASN A 273 -2.99 8.38 -6.60
CA ASN A 273 -4.27 8.31 -7.32
C ASN A 273 -5.17 9.52 -7.04
N GLU A 274 -5.15 10.07 -5.82
CA GLU A 274 -5.77 11.35 -5.51
C GLU A 274 -5.16 12.49 -6.34
N ALA A 275 -3.83 12.54 -6.41
CA ALA A 275 -3.11 13.54 -7.20
C ALA A 275 -3.41 13.42 -8.70
N ALA A 276 -3.55 12.20 -9.25
CA ALA A 276 -3.91 11.96 -10.64
C ALA A 276 -5.31 12.52 -10.96
N LEU A 277 -6.30 12.27 -10.11
CA LEU A 277 -7.65 12.77 -10.32
C LEU A 277 -7.73 14.31 -10.15
N ASN A 278 -7.03 14.88 -9.18
CA ASN A 278 -6.95 16.32 -9.00
C ASN A 278 -6.30 17.01 -10.22
N MET A 279 -5.26 16.41 -10.78
CA MET A 279 -4.65 16.86 -12.03
C MET A 279 -5.68 16.88 -13.20
N LEU A 280 -6.48 15.82 -13.36
CA LEU A 280 -7.53 15.80 -14.39
C LEU A 280 -8.56 16.91 -14.19
N LYS A 281 -8.96 17.17 -12.94
CA LYS A 281 -9.85 18.28 -12.60
C LYS A 281 -9.23 19.66 -12.89
N GLU A 282 -7.92 19.80 -12.66
CA GLU A 282 -7.18 21.04 -12.96
C GLU A 282 -7.10 21.29 -14.48
N ILE A 283 -6.86 20.25 -15.29
CA ILE A 283 -6.88 20.34 -16.75
C ILE A 283 -8.29 20.77 -17.22
N GLY A 284 -9.33 20.20 -16.64
CA GLY A 284 -10.73 20.56 -16.80
C GLY A 284 -11.36 20.08 -18.11
N THR A 285 -10.78 20.38 -19.27
CA THR A 285 -11.31 20.00 -20.60
C THR A 285 -10.23 19.43 -21.50
N VAL A 286 -10.66 18.67 -22.53
CA VAL A 286 -9.75 18.08 -23.53
C VAL A 286 -8.93 19.15 -24.26
N ASP A 287 -9.51 20.31 -24.50
CA ASP A 287 -8.86 21.41 -25.21
C ASP A 287 -7.67 22.01 -24.45
N ASN A 288 -7.62 21.83 -23.12
CA ASN A 288 -6.53 22.32 -22.28
C ASN A 288 -5.34 21.35 -22.21
N ILE A 289 -5.49 20.10 -22.70
CA ILE A 289 -4.41 19.10 -22.65
C ILE A 289 -3.11 19.59 -23.31
N PRO A 290 -3.11 20.19 -24.48
CA PRO A 290 -1.87 20.64 -25.12
C PRO A 290 -1.09 21.66 -24.28
N GLU A 291 -1.77 22.62 -23.65
CA GLU A 291 -1.15 23.61 -22.76
C GLU A 291 -0.57 22.93 -21.49
N PHE A 292 -1.34 22.02 -20.90
CA PHE A 292 -0.88 21.26 -19.74
C PHE A 292 0.37 20.43 -20.06
N ILE A 293 0.38 19.71 -21.19
CA ILE A 293 1.53 18.92 -21.64
C ILE A 293 2.76 19.81 -21.91
N ALA A 294 2.57 21.02 -22.47
CA ALA A 294 3.65 21.97 -22.65
C ALA A 294 4.29 22.34 -21.29
N LYS A 295 3.47 22.58 -20.25
CA LYS A 295 3.96 22.82 -18.89
C LYS A 295 4.70 21.60 -18.31
N VAL A 296 4.19 20.37 -18.51
CA VAL A 296 4.86 19.14 -18.07
C VAL A 296 6.23 18.95 -18.74
N LYS A 297 6.38 19.33 -20.01
CA LYS A 297 7.63 19.26 -20.75
C LYS A 297 8.64 20.34 -20.32
N ASP A 298 8.21 21.45 -19.76
CA ASP A 298 9.06 22.51 -19.22
C ASP A 298 9.54 22.14 -17.81
N LYS A 299 10.83 21.86 -17.68
CA LYS A 299 11.47 21.52 -16.38
C LYS A 299 11.35 22.59 -15.30
N ASN A 300 11.16 23.86 -15.70
CA ASN A 300 11.07 25.00 -14.79
C ASN A 300 9.64 25.25 -14.29
N SER A 301 8.63 24.62 -14.89
CA SER A 301 7.23 24.80 -14.51
C SER A 301 6.88 24.18 -13.15
N GLY A 302 7.64 23.15 -12.73
CA GLY A 302 7.31 22.34 -11.53
C GLY A 302 6.07 21.44 -11.70
N VAL A 303 5.38 21.49 -12.82
CA VAL A 303 4.19 20.66 -13.11
C VAL A 303 4.60 19.22 -13.41
N LYS A 304 3.88 18.27 -12.80
CA LYS A 304 4.13 16.83 -12.96
C LYS A 304 2.91 16.15 -13.56
N LEU A 305 3.14 15.19 -14.43
CA LEU A 305 2.11 14.29 -14.92
C LEU A 305 1.85 13.21 -13.89
N MET A 306 0.80 13.37 -13.09
CA MET A 306 0.46 12.44 -12.00
C MET A 306 -0.28 11.21 -12.54
N GLY A 307 0.00 10.03 -11.96
CA GLY A 307 -0.57 8.77 -12.46
C GLY A 307 0.16 8.21 -13.69
N PHE A 308 1.33 8.73 -14.03
CA PHE A 308 2.15 8.29 -15.16
C PHE A 308 3.57 8.00 -14.72
N GLY A 309 4.17 6.95 -15.33
CA GLY A 309 5.46 6.43 -14.89
C GLY A 309 5.38 5.72 -13.54
N HIS A 310 6.46 5.09 -13.14
CA HIS A 310 6.55 4.41 -11.85
C HIS A 310 7.99 4.41 -11.36
N ARG A 311 8.19 4.47 -10.03
CA ARG A 311 9.54 4.47 -9.44
C ARG A 311 10.25 3.13 -9.66
N VAL A 312 9.52 2.02 -9.65
CA VAL A 312 10.04 0.65 -9.79
C VAL A 312 9.94 0.17 -11.22
N TYR A 313 8.75 0.21 -11.83
CA TYR A 313 8.55 -0.25 -13.20
C TYR A 313 9.14 0.74 -14.21
N LYS A 314 10.14 0.29 -14.97
CA LYS A 314 10.79 1.08 -16.02
C LYS A 314 10.07 0.98 -17.37
N ASN A 315 9.12 0.06 -17.49
CA ASN A 315 8.26 -0.12 -18.66
C ASN A 315 6.80 0.05 -18.20
N PHE A 316 5.94 -0.93 -18.45
CA PHE A 316 4.55 -0.91 -18.04
C PHE A 316 4.39 -1.42 -16.61
N ASP A 317 3.51 -0.78 -15.86
CA ASP A 317 2.98 -1.33 -14.61
C ASP A 317 2.07 -2.52 -14.96
N PRO A 318 2.36 -3.77 -14.52
CA PRO A 318 1.58 -4.95 -14.89
C PRO A 318 0.11 -4.87 -14.42
N ARG A 319 -0.17 -4.02 -13.44
CA ARG A 319 -1.51 -3.78 -12.91
C ARG A 319 -2.34 -2.86 -13.81
N ALA A 320 -1.68 -1.99 -14.56
CA ALA A 320 -2.35 -0.92 -15.31
C ALA A 320 -3.25 -1.46 -16.43
N LYS A 321 -2.85 -2.52 -17.13
CA LYS A 321 -3.65 -3.12 -18.21
C LYS A 321 -5.02 -3.57 -17.71
N LEU A 322 -5.05 -4.37 -16.65
CA LEU A 322 -6.30 -4.88 -16.09
C LEU A 322 -7.16 -3.76 -15.48
N MET A 323 -6.52 -2.77 -14.84
CA MET A 323 -7.27 -1.61 -14.34
C MET A 323 -7.86 -0.76 -15.45
N ARG A 324 -7.20 -0.65 -16.60
CA ARG A 324 -7.76 -0.01 -17.79
C ARG A 324 -9.01 -0.73 -18.30
N GLU A 325 -8.94 -2.06 -18.44
CA GLU A 325 -10.08 -2.89 -18.84
C GLU A 325 -11.24 -2.74 -17.84
N THR A 326 -10.95 -2.82 -16.55
CA THR A 326 -11.92 -2.61 -15.46
C THR A 326 -12.53 -1.21 -15.50
N CYS A 327 -11.76 -0.18 -15.82
CA CYS A 327 -12.24 1.18 -15.98
C CYS A 327 -13.30 1.26 -17.11
N HIS A 328 -13.02 0.68 -18.26
CA HIS A 328 -13.98 0.65 -19.36
C HIS A 328 -15.26 -0.14 -19.01
N GLU A 329 -15.14 -1.31 -18.34
CA GLU A 329 -16.27 -2.09 -17.86
C GLU A 329 -17.19 -1.24 -16.93
N VAL A 330 -16.60 -0.54 -15.96
CA VAL A 330 -17.35 0.29 -15.00
C VAL A 330 -18.01 1.49 -15.69
N LEU A 331 -17.29 2.20 -16.56
CA LEU A 331 -17.84 3.33 -17.28
C LEU A 331 -19.01 2.93 -18.19
N GLN A 332 -18.91 1.76 -18.83
CA GLN A 332 -19.99 1.20 -19.65
C GLN A 332 -21.20 0.82 -18.79
N GLU A 333 -21.01 0.13 -17.68
CA GLU A 333 -22.07 -0.28 -16.76
C GLU A 333 -22.87 0.92 -16.21
N LEU A 334 -22.15 2.01 -15.91
CA LEU A 334 -22.75 3.22 -15.35
C LEU A 334 -23.26 4.22 -16.42
N GLY A 335 -23.04 3.96 -17.70
CA GLY A 335 -23.39 4.88 -18.78
C GLY A 335 -22.59 6.20 -18.75
N LEU A 336 -21.35 6.15 -18.27
CA LEU A 336 -20.48 7.32 -18.06
C LEU A 336 -19.43 7.51 -19.17
N GLN A 337 -19.52 6.79 -20.30
CA GLN A 337 -18.53 6.88 -21.38
C GLN A 337 -18.43 8.30 -21.96
N ASP A 338 -19.52 9.07 -21.87
CA ASP A 338 -19.62 10.45 -22.36
C ASP A 338 -19.36 11.52 -21.29
N ASP A 339 -19.07 11.11 -20.06
CA ASP A 339 -18.73 12.05 -18.99
C ASP A 339 -17.47 12.86 -19.34
N PRO A 340 -17.46 14.19 -19.17
CA PRO A 340 -16.34 15.05 -19.56
C PRO A 340 -15.00 14.67 -18.90
N LEU A 341 -15.01 14.27 -17.62
CA LEU A 341 -13.80 13.88 -16.89
C LEU A 341 -13.19 12.61 -17.47
N PHE A 342 -14.01 11.63 -17.79
CA PHE A 342 -13.54 10.36 -18.35
C PHE A 342 -13.09 10.50 -19.80
N LYS A 343 -13.77 11.32 -20.60
CA LYS A 343 -13.28 11.71 -21.95
C LYS A 343 -11.92 12.39 -21.88
N LEU A 344 -11.75 13.31 -20.95
CA LEU A 344 -10.47 13.97 -20.71
C LEU A 344 -9.37 12.96 -20.35
N ALA A 345 -9.65 12.04 -19.44
CA ALA A 345 -8.71 11.01 -19.01
C ALA A 345 -8.27 10.12 -20.19
N MET A 346 -9.22 9.66 -21.01
CA MET A 346 -8.92 8.82 -22.19
C MET A 346 -8.15 9.60 -23.28
N ALA A 347 -8.44 10.90 -23.47
CA ALA A 347 -7.68 11.73 -24.38
C ALA A 347 -6.24 11.95 -23.91
N LEU A 348 -6.04 12.18 -22.62
CA LEU A 348 -4.71 12.33 -22.02
C LEU A 348 -3.90 11.02 -22.11
N GLU A 349 -4.54 9.87 -21.82
CA GLU A 349 -3.94 8.56 -21.99
C GLU A 349 -3.41 8.36 -23.42
N LYS A 350 -4.26 8.60 -24.42
CA LYS A 350 -3.90 8.44 -25.83
C LYS A 350 -2.68 9.29 -26.19
N ILE A 351 -2.65 10.55 -25.79
CA ILE A 351 -1.51 11.43 -26.06
C ILE A 351 -0.24 10.92 -25.37
N ALA A 352 -0.32 10.49 -24.11
CA ALA A 352 0.85 10.00 -23.41
C ALA A 352 1.40 8.68 -23.98
N LEU A 353 0.57 7.87 -24.64
CA LEU A 353 0.99 6.65 -25.32
C LEU A 353 1.59 6.91 -26.70
N GLU A 354 1.29 8.03 -27.35
CA GLU A 354 1.71 8.38 -28.70
C GLU A 354 2.82 9.46 -28.76
N ASP A 355 2.88 10.35 -27.79
CA ASP A 355 3.83 11.49 -27.77
C ASP A 355 5.25 11.03 -27.45
N GLU A 356 6.20 11.35 -28.33
CA GLU A 356 7.61 10.91 -28.25
C GLU A 356 8.28 11.28 -26.91
N TYR A 357 7.94 12.42 -26.29
CA TYR A 357 8.49 12.82 -24.99
C TYR A 357 8.15 11.83 -23.89
N PHE A 358 6.91 11.33 -23.85
CA PHE A 358 6.45 10.39 -22.83
C PHE A 358 6.91 8.96 -23.17
N VAL A 359 6.84 8.54 -24.42
CA VAL A 359 7.27 7.21 -24.85
C VAL A 359 8.77 6.99 -24.61
N THR A 360 9.63 7.95 -24.97
CA THR A 360 11.07 7.84 -24.76
C THR A 360 11.46 7.83 -23.29
N ARG A 361 10.66 8.47 -22.42
CA ARG A 361 10.85 8.49 -20.96
C ARG A 361 10.07 7.41 -20.24
N LYS A 362 9.31 6.59 -20.98
CA LYS A 362 8.48 5.49 -20.44
C LYS A 362 7.47 5.99 -19.38
N LEU A 363 6.90 7.16 -19.61
CA LEU A 363 5.88 7.76 -18.74
C LEU A 363 4.49 7.26 -19.15
N TYR A 364 4.27 5.95 -19.02
CA TYR A 364 3.00 5.32 -19.31
C TYR A 364 2.01 5.49 -18.16
N PRO A 365 0.68 5.46 -18.41
CA PRO A 365 -0.32 5.42 -17.36
C PRO A 365 -0.08 4.22 -16.43
N ASN A 366 -0.11 4.45 -15.14
CA ASN A 366 0.08 3.41 -14.12
C ASN A 366 -1.26 3.02 -13.47
N VAL A 367 -1.21 2.11 -12.48
CA VAL A 367 -2.40 1.65 -11.77
C VAL A 367 -3.17 2.78 -11.07
N ASP A 368 -2.48 3.81 -10.58
CA ASP A 368 -3.10 4.92 -9.84
C ASP A 368 -3.97 5.80 -10.73
N PHE A 369 -3.58 5.99 -12.00
CA PHE A 369 -4.38 6.71 -12.99
C PHE A 369 -5.76 6.07 -13.18
N TYR A 370 -5.80 4.78 -13.48
CA TYR A 370 -7.06 4.09 -13.76
C TYR A 370 -7.87 3.81 -12.49
N SER A 371 -7.22 3.42 -11.38
CA SER A 371 -7.93 3.16 -10.13
C SER A 371 -8.58 4.41 -9.56
N GLY A 372 -7.97 5.59 -9.74
CA GLY A 372 -8.59 6.87 -9.39
C GLY A 372 -9.87 7.14 -10.17
N ILE A 373 -9.87 6.86 -11.48
CA ILE A 373 -11.05 7.00 -12.34
C ILE A 373 -12.15 6.03 -11.91
N VAL A 374 -11.82 4.75 -11.70
CA VAL A 374 -12.77 3.73 -11.26
C VAL A 374 -13.38 4.12 -9.91
N GLN A 375 -12.57 4.49 -8.92
CA GLN A 375 -13.07 4.90 -7.61
C GLN A 375 -14.00 6.11 -7.69
N SER A 376 -13.67 7.09 -8.55
CA SER A 376 -14.54 8.25 -8.80
C SER A 376 -15.87 7.84 -9.42
N ALA A 377 -15.85 6.94 -10.41
CA ALA A 377 -17.06 6.41 -11.05
C ALA A 377 -17.94 5.61 -10.07
N LEU A 378 -17.31 4.88 -9.12
CA LEU A 378 -18.02 4.20 -8.02
C LEU A 378 -18.66 5.17 -7.01
N GLY A 379 -18.43 6.48 -7.11
CA GLY A 379 -18.93 7.48 -6.17
C GLY A 379 -18.10 7.60 -4.87
N ILE A 380 -16.91 7.02 -4.84
CA ILE A 380 -15.99 7.16 -3.69
C ILE A 380 -15.39 8.57 -3.73
N PRO A 381 -15.47 9.36 -2.66
CA PRO A 381 -14.87 10.69 -2.63
C PRO A 381 -13.33 10.61 -2.66
N VAL A 382 -12.71 11.55 -3.35
CA VAL A 382 -11.24 11.58 -3.57
C VAL A 382 -10.46 11.49 -2.26
N SER A 383 -10.91 12.16 -1.21
CA SER A 383 -10.29 12.11 0.11
C SER A 383 -10.25 10.72 0.76
N LEU A 384 -11.05 9.76 0.25
CA LEU A 384 -11.11 8.39 0.74
C LEU A 384 -10.27 7.41 -0.09
N PHE A 385 -9.71 7.80 -1.23
CA PHE A 385 -8.94 6.91 -2.11
C PHE A 385 -7.77 6.25 -1.39
N THR A 386 -6.99 7.03 -0.64
CA THR A 386 -5.91 6.47 0.20
C THR A 386 -6.45 5.56 1.32
N GLY A 387 -7.69 5.78 1.79
CA GLY A 387 -8.37 4.88 2.73
C GLY A 387 -8.71 3.52 2.09
N ILE A 388 -9.16 3.50 0.83
CA ILE A 388 -9.35 2.26 0.07
C ILE A 388 -8.02 1.54 -0.15
N PHE A 389 -6.96 2.30 -0.44
CA PHE A 389 -5.61 1.75 -0.55
C PHE A 389 -5.15 1.13 0.78
N ALA A 390 -5.38 1.79 1.91
CA ALA A 390 -5.06 1.24 3.24
C ALA A 390 -5.84 -0.05 3.52
N MET A 391 -7.13 -0.11 3.13
CA MET A 391 -7.96 -1.32 3.22
C MET A 391 -7.34 -2.47 2.44
N ALA A 392 -6.95 -2.25 1.19
CA ALA A 392 -6.30 -3.23 0.34
C ALA A 392 -4.96 -3.70 0.91
N ARG A 393 -4.09 -2.75 1.33
CA ARG A 393 -2.72 -2.98 1.76
C ARG A 393 -2.62 -3.61 3.15
N THR A 394 -3.68 -3.58 3.94
CA THR A 394 -3.70 -4.15 5.29
C THR A 394 -3.25 -5.60 5.32
N ILE A 395 -3.66 -6.41 4.34
CA ILE A 395 -3.21 -7.81 4.26
C ILE A 395 -1.71 -7.94 3.99
N GLY A 396 -1.17 -7.13 3.06
CA GLY A 396 0.26 -7.12 2.78
C GLY A 396 1.08 -6.72 4.01
N TRP A 397 0.67 -5.66 4.71
CA TRP A 397 1.32 -5.25 5.95
C TRP A 397 1.30 -6.33 7.03
N ILE A 398 0.17 -7.01 7.20
CA ILE A 398 0.03 -8.10 8.20
C ILE A 398 0.91 -9.29 7.82
N ALA A 399 0.90 -9.69 6.55
CA ALA A 399 1.73 -10.80 6.07
C ALA A 399 3.22 -10.49 6.26
N GLN A 400 3.66 -9.28 5.91
CA GLN A 400 5.03 -8.79 6.09
C GLN A 400 5.41 -8.70 7.57
N TRP A 401 4.50 -8.23 8.43
CA TRP A 401 4.72 -8.19 9.88
C TRP A 401 4.85 -9.60 10.46
N ASN A 402 3.95 -10.52 10.09
CA ASN A 402 3.97 -11.90 10.59
C ASN A 402 5.20 -12.67 10.13
N GLU A 403 5.63 -12.49 8.88
CA GLU A 403 6.88 -13.05 8.36
C GLU A 403 8.08 -12.55 9.18
N MET A 404 8.15 -11.24 9.43
CA MET A 404 9.23 -10.64 10.24
C MET A 404 9.24 -11.17 11.68
N ILE A 405 8.10 -11.23 12.37
CA ILE A 405 8.02 -11.75 13.76
C ILE A 405 8.44 -13.23 13.83
N SER A 406 8.20 -13.98 12.76
CA SER A 406 8.56 -15.41 12.68
C SER A 406 10.02 -15.65 12.27
N ASP A 407 10.75 -14.62 11.87
CA ASP A 407 12.16 -14.71 11.45
C ASP A 407 13.09 -14.72 12.66
N SER A 408 13.82 -15.82 12.87
CA SER A 408 14.80 -15.96 13.95
C SER A 408 16.01 -15.01 13.84
N GLU A 409 16.29 -14.47 12.65
CA GLU A 409 17.36 -13.49 12.42
C GLU A 409 16.91 -12.05 12.68
N GLN A 410 15.63 -11.84 12.97
CA GLN A 410 15.05 -10.52 13.21
C GLN A 410 15.76 -9.77 14.35
N LYS A 411 16.05 -8.51 14.12
CA LYS A 411 16.62 -7.58 15.11
C LYS A 411 15.80 -6.31 15.14
N ILE A 412 15.82 -5.62 16.29
CA ILE A 412 15.24 -4.28 16.36
C ILE A 412 15.92 -3.35 15.36
N GLY A 413 15.10 -2.68 14.54
CA GLY A 413 15.58 -1.76 13.53
C GLY A 413 16.15 -0.48 14.18
N ARG A 414 17.47 -0.29 14.03
CA ARG A 414 18.17 0.91 14.51
C ARG A 414 19.19 1.36 13.47
N PRO A 415 18.77 2.13 12.47
CA PRO A 415 19.69 2.67 11.48
C PRO A 415 20.81 3.51 12.10
N ARG A 416 21.97 3.57 11.44
CA ARG A 416 23.07 4.45 11.80
C ARG A 416 22.92 5.79 11.11
N GLN A 417 23.64 6.80 11.62
CA GLN A 417 23.70 8.13 11.01
C GLN A 417 25.12 8.61 10.88
N LEU A 418 25.40 9.38 9.84
CA LEU A 418 26.60 10.22 9.75
C LEU A 418 26.33 11.51 10.53
N PHE A 419 27.00 11.68 11.68
CA PHE A 419 26.83 12.90 12.47
C PHE A 419 27.65 14.03 11.87
N ILE A 420 27.00 15.13 11.55
CA ILE A 420 27.60 16.35 10.97
C ILE A 420 27.37 17.60 11.85
N GLY A 421 26.94 17.40 13.10
CA GLY A 421 26.69 18.46 14.05
C GLY A 421 28.00 18.97 14.73
N SER A 422 27.84 19.85 15.69
CA SER A 422 28.94 20.38 16.47
C SER A 422 29.62 19.29 17.32
N THR A 423 30.93 19.43 17.53
CA THR A 423 31.66 18.66 18.55
C THR A 423 31.18 19.01 19.96
N THR A 424 31.74 18.38 20.96
CA THR A 424 31.40 18.65 22.37
C THR A 424 31.48 20.15 22.69
N ARG A 425 30.43 20.66 23.32
CA ARG A 425 30.35 22.06 23.81
C ARG A 425 29.84 22.06 25.24
N ASP A 426 30.39 22.98 26.05
CA ASP A 426 29.92 23.17 27.43
C ASP A 426 28.57 23.88 27.45
N VAL A 427 27.73 23.46 28.39
CA VAL A 427 26.47 24.13 28.66
C VAL A 427 26.72 25.32 29.57
N LYS A 428 26.61 26.54 29.02
CA LYS A 428 26.66 27.76 29.82
C LYS A 428 25.35 27.97 30.58
N PRO A 429 25.39 28.63 31.76
CA PRO A 429 24.16 29.11 32.44
C PRO A 429 23.33 29.99 31.49
N LEU A 430 22.02 30.10 31.75
CA LEU A 430 21.09 30.81 30.85
C LEU A 430 21.49 32.31 30.68
N ASP A 431 21.97 32.94 31.75
CA ASP A 431 22.42 34.33 31.80
C ASP A 431 23.74 34.58 31.07
N GLN A 432 24.42 33.51 30.60
CA GLN A 432 25.73 33.57 29.86
C GLN A 432 25.64 33.04 28.43
N ARG A 433 24.42 32.80 27.92
CA ARG A 433 24.19 32.31 26.54
C ARG A 433 24.02 33.42 25.53
#